data_0c6bc3b7623c83216f3af9aff5aea1fb
#
_entry.id   0c6bc3b7623c83216f3af9aff5aea1fb
#
_cell.length_a   1.000
_cell.length_b   1.000
_cell.length_c   1.000
_cell.angle_alpha   90.00
_cell.angle_beta   90.00
_cell.angle_gamma   90.00
#
_symmetry.space_group_name_H-M   'P 1'
#
loop_
_entity.id
_entity.type
_entity.pdbx_description
1 polymer ?
#
loop_
_entity_poly.entity_id
_entity_poly.type
_entity_poly.pdbx_seq_one_letter_code
_entity_poly.pdbx_strand_id
1 'polypeptide(L)'
;MKRPLVIVALVIAALSIAGTASANDLKFTAELTGAQERPTPVQTEGEGEAKFESDGTSVAFELKWKNLSSPAFAAHIHCGGPEEAGPVGVTLFAGTLGTEGEVQGSFTAPDPGNLCGWETLADVLEAMATGDAYVNVHSTQFRGGEIRGQVTVD
;
A
#
# COMPACT_ATOMS: atom_id res chain seq x y z
N MET A 1 11.82 74.38 -32.89
CA MET A 1 12.06 72.93 -33.08
C MET A 1 11.63 72.21 -31.84
N LYS A 2 10.48 71.45 -31.88
CA LYS A 2 9.99 70.69 -30.75
C LYS A 2 10.41 69.22 -30.99
N ARG A 3 11.20 68.67 -30.04
CA ARG A 3 11.63 67.26 -30.07
C ARG A 3 10.47 66.36 -29.59
N PRO A 4 10.16 65.24 -30.23
CA PRO A 4 9.18 64.32 -29.73
C PRO A 4 9.75 63.48 -28.61
N LEU A 5 8.97 63.35 -27.54
CA LEU A 5 9.24 62.47 -26.40
C LEU A 5 8.86 61.04 -26.78
N VAL A 6 9.85 60.15 -26.88
CA VAL A 6 9.60 58.72 -27.10
C VAL A 6 9.36 58.06 -25.75
N ILE A 7 8.13 57.62 -25.51
CA ILE A 7 7.78 56.82 -24.32
C ILE A 7 8.05 55.37 -24.66
N VAL A 8 9.09 54.80 -24.08
CA VAL A 8 9.34 53.34 -24.12
C VAL A 8 8.46 52.66 -23.07
N ALA A 9 7.42 51.98 -23.50
CA ALA A 9 6.61 51.17 -22.61
C ALA A 9 7.34 49.85 -22.32
N LEU A 10 7.79 49.70 -21.06
CA LEU A 10 8.39 48.48 -20.56
C LEU A 10 7.27 47.45 -20.29
N VAL A 11 7.10 46.45 -21.17
CA VAL A 11 6.19 45.32 -20.93
C VAL A 11 6.88 44.35 -19.99
N ILE A 12 6.47 44.35 -18.72
CA ILE A 12 6.89 43.34 -17.74
C ILE A 12 6.04 42.10 -17.99
N ALA A 13 6.61 41.09 -18.65
CA ALA A 13 5.98 39.77 -18.74
C ALA A 13 6.07 39.09 -17.36
N ALA A 14 4.94 39.01 -16.67
CA ALA A 14 4.83 38.22 -15.46
C ALA A 14 4.90 36.73 -15.83
N LEU A 15 6.06 36.11 -15.56
CA LEU A 15 6.23 34.67 -15.68
C LEU A 15 5.50 34.01 -14.50
N SER A 16 4.27 33.55 -14.75
CA SER A 16 3.54 32.72 -13.78
C SER A 16 4.24 31.38 -13.66
N ILE A 17 5.01 31.18 -12.61
CA ILE A 17 5.50 29.87 -12.22
C ILE A 17 4.26 29.11 -11.68
N ALA A 18 3.63 28.30 -12.53
CA ALA A 18 2.69 27.29 -12.07
C ALA A 18 3.53 26.29 -11.23
N GLY A 19 3.50 26.46 -9.92
CA GLY A 19 4.00 25.44 -9.00
C GLY A 19 3.21 24.17 -9.27
N THR A 20 3.87 23.12 -9.75
CA THR A 20 3.34 21.78 -9.72
C THR A 20 3.11 21.47 -8.24
N ALA A 21 1.84 21.41 -7.81
CA ALA A 21 1.53 20.81 -6.52
C ALA A 21 2.08 19.40 -6.60
N SER A 22 3.09 19.09 -5.77
CA SER A 22 3.50 17.73 -5.51
C SER A 22 2.26 17.06 -4.96
N ALA A 23 1.74 16.04 -5.66
CA ALA A 23 0.75 15.16 -5.07
C ALA A 23 1.38 14.68 -3.76
N ASN A 24 0.72 14.91 -2.62
CA ASN A 24 1.19 14.35 -1.36
C ASN A 24 1.19 12.84 -1.55
N ASP A 25 2.37 12.24 -1.49
CA ASP A 25 2.50 10.80 -1.53
C ASP A 25 1.68 10.22 -0.36
N LEU A 26 0.74 9.34 -0.66
CA LEU A 26 -0.02 8.65 0.36
C LEU A 26 0.86 7.58 0.97
N LYS A 27 0.94 7.55 2.29
CA LYS A 27 1.72 6.57 3.05
C LYS A 27 0.81 5.76 3.95
N PHE A 28 1.10 4.46 3.99
CA PHE A 28 0.34 3.53 4.82
C PHE A 28 1.28 2.54 5.49
N THR A 29 0.86 2.06 6.65
CA THR A 29 1.55 1.00 7.40
C THR A 29 0.60 -0.09 7.85
N ALA A 30 1.15 -1.27 8.14
CA ALA A 30 0.45 -2.34 8.81
C ALA A 30 1.43 -3.11 9.71
N GLU A 31 1.10 -3.24 11.00
CA GLU A 31 1.79 -4.09 11.96
C GLU A 31 1.11 -5.46 12.00
N LEU A 32 1.83 -6.53 11.64
CA LEU A 32 1.26 -7.85 11.48
C LEU A 32 1.58 -8.74 12.70
N THR A 33 0.52 -9.34 13.26
CA THR A 33 0.62 -10.31 14.38
C THR A 33 -0.39 -11.44 14.19
N GLY A 34 -0.14 -12.59 14.82
CA GLY A 34 -1.10 -13.71 14.82
C GLY A 34 -2.41 -13.39 15.54
N ALA A 35 -2.37 -12.49 16.53
CA ALA A 35 -3.56 -12.08 17.29
C ALA A 35 -4.60 -11.36 16.44
N GLN A 36 -4.20 -10.76 15.33
CA GLN A 36 -5.08 -10.06 14.39
C GLN A 36 -5.72 -10.99 13.34
N GLU A 37 -5.30 -12.27 13.26
CA GLU A 37 -5.90 -13.23 12.33
C GLU A 37 -7.39 -13.46 12.61
N ARG A 38 -8.15 -13.64 11.53
CA ARG A 38 -9.61 -13.90 11.56
C ARG A 38 -9.96 -15.10 10.65
N PRO A 39 -11.00 -15.84 10.97
CA PRO A 39 -11.95 -15.68 12.09
C PRO A 39 -11.37 -16.08 13.45
N THR A 40 -10.22 -16.76 13.48
CA THR A 40 -9.60 -17.25 14.71
C THR A 40 -8.17 -16.73 14.81
N PRO A 41 -7.80 -16.03 15.91
CA PRO A 41 -6.43 -15.62 16.16
C PRO A 41 -5.47 -16.82 16.14
N VAL A 42 -4.26 -16.60 15.61
CA VAL A 42 -3.19 -17.60 15.57
C VAL A 42 -2.21 -17.33 16.72
N GLN A 43 -1.92 -18.39 17.48
CA GLN A 43 -0.86 -18.35 18.51
C GLN A 43 0.48 -18.60 17.84
N THR A 44 1.26 -17.56 17.66
CA THR A 44 2.58 -17.57 17.03
C THR A 44 3.48 -16.48 17.61
N GLU A 45 4.77 -16.67 17.52
CA GLU A 45 5.79 -15.63 17.76
C GLU A 45 6.06 -14.80 16.48
N GLY A 46 5.36 -15.14 15.39
CA GLY A 46 5.46 -14.45 14.10
C GLY A 46 5.00 -13.02 14.21
N GLU A 47 5.78 -12.12 13.64
CA GLU A 47 5.45 -10.70 13.52
C GLU A 47 5.95 -10.13 12.18
N GLY A 48 5.36 -9.03 11.74
CA GLY A 48 5.74 -8.38 10.50
C GLY A 48 5.34 -6.92 10.46
N GLU A 49 5.89 -6.23 9.48
CA GLU A 49 5.59 -4.83 9.16
C GLU A 49 5.45 -4.69 7.65
N ALA A 50 4.42 -3.99 7.21
CA ALA A 50 4.28 -3.58 5.81
C ALA A 50 4.23 -2.05 5.72
N LYS A 51 4.91 -1.50 4.71
CA LYS A 51 4.90 -0.07 4.38
C LYS A 51 4.52 0.11 2.92
N PHE A 52 3.74 1.13 2.65
CA PHE A 52 3.29 1.45 1.31
C PHE A 52 3.44 2.95 1.05
N GLU A 53 3.87 3.29 -0.17
CA GLU A 53 3.91 4.67 -0.66
C GLU A 53 3.25 4.72 -2.03
N SER A 54 2.32 5.66 -2.24
CA SER A 54 1.62 5.83 -3.50
C SER A 54 1.69 7.26 -4.00
N ASP A 55 2.02 7.40 -5.28
CA ASP A 55 1.94 8.65 -6.05
C ASP A 55 0.59 8.83 -6.75
N GLY A 56 -0.38 7.93 -6.49
CA GLY A 56 -1.70 7.89 -7.13
C GLY A 56 -1.73 7.11 -8.46
N THR A 57 -0.58 6.70 -9.00
CA THR A 57 -0.47 5.90 -10.24
C THR A 57 0.10 4.51 -9.98
N SER A 58 0.85 4.37 -8.92
CA SER A 58 1.43 3.12 -8.43
C SER A 58 1.49 3.12 -6.91
N VAL A 59 1.62 1.94 -6.34
CA VAL A 59 1.94 1.73 -4.92
C VAL A 59 3.23 0.93 -4.84
N ALA A 60 4.28 1.52 -4.28
CA ALA A 60 5.47 0.81 -3.86
C ALA A 60 5.25 0.22 -2.47
N PHE A 61 5.80 -0.97 -2.21
CA PHE A 61 5.68 -1.61 -0.91
C PHE A 61 6.98 -2.26 -0.44
N GLU A 62 7.13 -2.33 0.89
CA GLU A 62 8.09 -3.14 1.61
C GLU A 62 7.32 -3.96 2.65
N LEU A 63 7.53 -5.27 2.67
CA LEU A 63 6.97 -6.19 3.65
C LEU A 63 8.09 -7.00 4.29
N LYS A 64 8.18 -6.96 5.62
CA LYS A 64 9.13 -7.72 6.44
C LYS A 64 8.39 -8.62 7.40
N TRP A 65 8.96 -9.80 7.68
CA TRP A 65 8.46 -10.71 8.70
C TRP A 65 9.60 -11.45 9.37
N LYS A 66 9.36 -11.93 10.59
CA LYS A 66 10.27 -12.76 11.35
C LYS A 66 9.51 -13.70 12.30
N ASN A 67 10.22 -14.72 12.78
CA ASN A 67 9.71 -15.69 13.76
C ASN A 67 8.44 -16.44 13.33
N LEU A 68 8.20 -16.60 12.02
CA LEU A 68 7.10 -17.46 11.58
C LEU A 68 7.35 -18.92 12.01
N SER A 69 6.27 -19.64 12.29
CA SER A 69 6.32 -21.05 12.71
C SER A 69 6.84 -21.98 11.61
N SER A 70 6.73 -21.57 10.36
CA SER A 70 7.22 -22.30 9.18
C SER A 70 7.43 -21.33 8.00
N PRO A 71 8.11 -21.80 6.91
CA PRO A 71 8.40 -20.94 5.77
C PRO A 71 7.15 -20.24 5.20
N ALA A 72 7.28 -18.93 4.92
CA ALA A 72 6.28 -18.18 4.19
C ALA A 72 6.16 -18.67 2.75
N PHE A 73 4.95 -18.71 2.18
CA PHE A 73 4.76 -19.06 0.78
C PHE A 73 3.93 -18.05 -0.02
N ALA A 74 3.25 -17.12 0.65
CA ALA A 74 2.53 -16.05 0.00
C ALA A 74 2.28 -14.89 0.97
N ALA A 75 2.09 -13.68 0.43
CA ALA A 75 1.49 -12.56 1.14
C ALA A 75 0.60 -11.76 0.20
N HIS A 76 -0.47 -11.21 0.77
CA HIS A 76 -1.50 -10.52 0.04
C HIS A 76 -1.99 -9.27 0.78
N ILE A 77 -2.61 -8.33 0.03
CA ILE A 77 -3.58 -7.39 0.56
C ILE A 77 -4.96 -8.01 0.33
N HIS A 78 -5.74 -8.11 1.40
CA HIS A 78 -7.12 -8.56 1.41
C HIS A 78 -8.06 -7.38 1.64
N CYS A 79 -9.29 -7.46 1.17
CA CYS A 79 -10.35 -6.56 1.58
C CYS A 79 -11.05 -7.08 2.84
N GLY A 80 -11.42 -6.16 3.72
CA GLY A 80 -12.14 -6.44 4.95
C GLY A 80 -11.65 -5.61 6.13
N GLY A 81 -12.57 -5.28 7.02
CA GLY A 81 -12.28 -4.57 8.27
C GLY A 81 -11.62 -5.47 9.31
N PRO A 82 -11.30 -4.93 10.50
CA PRO A 82 -10.50 -5.63 11.52
C PRO A 82 -11.07 -6.96 12.03
N GLU A 83 -12.39 -7.14 11.95
CA GLU A 83 -13.07 -8.36 12.41
C GLU A 83 -13.48 -9.31 11.27
N GLU A 84 -13.12 -8.99 10.03
CA GLU A 84 -13.55 -9.72 8.85
C GLU A 84 -12.38 -10.48 8.22
N ALA A 85 -12.67 -11.70 7.73
CA ALA A 85 -11.77 -12.46 6.85
C ALA A 85 -12.29 -12.32 5.41
N GLY A 86 -11.62 -11.48 4.62
CA GLY A 86 -12.01 -11.19 3.25
C GLY A 86 -11.14 -11.88 2.20
N PRO A 87 -11.53 -11.82 0.94
CA PRO A 87 -10.76 -12.37 -0.17
C PRO A 87 -9.50 -11.58 -0.49
N VAL A 88 -8.64 -12.18 -1.33
CA VAL A 88 -7.43 -11.54 -1.85
C VAL A 88 -7.81 -10.46 -2.86
N GLY A 89 -7.21 -9.28 -2.71
CA GLY A 89 -7.31 -8.17 -3.65
C GLY A 89 -6.03 -7.90 -4.42
N VAL A 90 -4.86 -8.03 -3.77
CA VAL A 90 -3.54 -7.84 -4.39
C VAL A 90 -2.56 -8.89 -3.87
N THR A 91 -1.87 -9.58 -4.75
CA THR A 91 -0.76 -10.48 -4.40
C THR A 91 0.54 -9.67 -4.26
N LEU A 92 1.15 -9.70 -3.07
CA LEU A 92 2.44 -9.06 -2.82
C LEU A 92 3.60 -9.98 -3.17
N PHE A 93 3.51 -11.27 -2.81
CA PHE A 93 4.40 -12.30 -3.35
C PHE A 93 3.74 -13.69 -3.33
N ALA A 94 4.27 -14.57 -4.18
CA ALA A 94 3.97 -16.01 -4.17
C ALA A 94 5.27 -16.78 -4.43
N GLY A 95 5.55 -17.80 -3.62
CA GLY A 95 6.76 -18.60 -3.66
C GLY A 95 7.23 -18.92 -2.25
N THR A 96 8.21 -19.81 -2.09
CA THR A 96 8.70 -20.21 -0.77
C THR A 96 9.85 -19.31 -0.34
N LEU A 97 9.67 -18.65 0.81
CA LEU A 97 10.67 -17.88 1.52
C LEU A 97 10.88 -18.44 2.94
N GLY A 98 11.80 -17.85 3.70
CA GLY A 98 12.12 -18.31 5.05
C GLY A 98 11.05 -17.99 6.11
N THR A 99 11.34 -18.41 7.35
CA THR A 99 10.59 -18.01 8.55
C THR A 99 10.84 -16.56 8.94
N GLU A 100 11.85 -15.94 8.34
CA GLU A 100 12.13 -14.51 8.32
C GLU A 100 12.45 -14.09 6.89
N GLY A 101 12.12 -12.87 6.52
CA GLY A 101 12.37 -12.36 5.18
C GLY A 101 11.84 -10.97 4.94
N GLU A 102 12.13 -10.51 3.73
CA GLU A 102 11.71 -9.22 3.22
C GLU A 102 11.37 -9.36 1.74
N VAL A 103 10.31 -8.70 1.31
CA VAL A 103 9.98 -8.50 -0.11
C VAL A 103 9.68 -7.03 -0.34
N GLN A 104 10.11 -6.56 -1.51
CA GLN A 104 9.82 -5.22 -2.00
C GLN A 104 9.28 -5.33 -3.42
N GLY A 105 8.37 -4.44 -3.77
CA GLY A 105 7.77 -4.43 -5.10
C GLY A 105 6.87 -3.22 -5.31
N SER A 106 6.10 -3.29 -6.38
CA SER A 106 5.08 -2.29 -6.67
C SER A 106 3.94 -2.90 -7.46
N PHE A 107 2.77 -2.30 -7.36
CA PHE A 107 1.59 -2.64 -8.16
C PHE A 107 0.89 -1.38 -8.66
N THR A 108 0.15 -1.49 -9.76
CA THR A 108 -0.58 -0.39 -10.41
C THR A 108 -2.08 -0.67 -10.53
N ALA A 109 -2.51 -1.85 -10.12
CA ALA A 109 -3.89 -2.31 -10.15
C ALA A 109 -4.07 -3.49 -9.17
N PRO A 110 -5.29 -3.81 -8.75
CA PRO A 110 -5.58 -5.06 -8.04
C PRO A 110 -5.41 -6.28 -8.95
N ASP A 111 -5.37 -7.47 -8.37
CA ASP A 111 -5.27 -8.73 -9.11
C ASP A 111 -6.50 -8.89 -10.02
N PRO A 112 -6.32 -9.32 -11.29
CA PRO A 112 -7.42 -9.57 -12.19
C PRO A 112 -8.38 -10.64 -11.63
N GLY A 113 -9.68 -10.33 -11.63
CA GLY A 113 -10.70 -11.27 -11.14
C GLY A 113 -10.71 -11.46 -9.63
N ASN A 114 -10.11 -10.53 -8.85
CA ASN A 114 -10.22 -10.54 -7.40
C ASN A 114 -11.69 -10.50 -6.94
N LEU A 115 -11.96 -11.07 -5.77
CA LEU A 115 -13.30 -11.13 -5.21
C LEU A 115 -13.64 -9.96 -4.26
N CYS A 116 -12.72 -8.99 -4.11
CA CYS A 116 -12.98 -7.74 -3.39
C CYS A 116 -13.91 -6.80 -4.15
N GLY A 117 -14.07 -7.01 -5.46
CA GLY A 117 -14.77 -6.07 -6.33
C GLY A 117 -13.94 -4.83 -6.67
N TRP A 118 -12.62 -4.86 -6.41
CA TRP A 118 -11.72 -3.80 -6.80
C TRP A 118 -11.40 -3.90 -8.29
N GLU A 119 -11.59 -2.82 -9.02
CA GLU A 119 -11.35 -2.73 -10.46
C GLU A 119 -10.12 -1.88 -10.79
N THR A 120 -9.81 -0.91 -9.92
CA THR A 120 -8.78 0.10 -10.13
C THR A 120 -7.84 0.24 -8.94
N LEU A 121 -6.69 0.89 -9.13
CA LEU A 121 -5.80 1.27 -8.04
C LEU A 121 -6.50 2.17 -7.02
N ALA A 122 -7.41 3.04 -7.48
CA ALA A 122 -8.16 3.93 -6.60
C ALA A 122 -9.03 3.17 -5.60
N ASP A 123 -9.64 2.05 -6.00
CA ASP A 123 -10.43 1.20 -5.09
C ASP A 123 -9.55 0.59 -3.99
N VAL A 124 -8.34 0.16 -4.34
CA VAL A 124 -7.36 -0.36 -3.36
C VAL A 124 -6.95 0.74 -2.39
N LEU A 125 -6.59 1.93 -2.90
CA LEU A 125 -6.17 3.06 -2.07
C LEU A 125 -7.29 3.55 -1.14
N GLU A 126 -8.55 3.55 -1.61
CA GLU A 126 -9.71 3.89 -0.79
C GLU A 126 -9.88 2.87 0.36
N ALA A 127 -9.82 1.57 0.07
CA ALA A 127 -9.91 0.53 1.08
C ALA A 127 -8.77 0.63 2.11
N MET A 128 -7.53 0.92 1.67
CA MET A 128 -6.40 1.16 2.55
C MET A 128 -6.63 2.39 3.44
N ALA A 129 -7.18 3.48 2.90
CA ALA A 129 -7.40 4.72 3.62
C ALA A 129 -8.57 4.65 4.61
N THR A 130 -9.59 3.81 4.34
CA THR A 130 -10.77 3.64 5.22
C THR A 130 -10.59 2.56 6.27
N GLY A 131 -9.50 1.78 6.22
CA GLY A 131 -9.24 0.66 7.13
C GLY A 131 -10.00 -0.63 6.73
N ASP A 132 -10.40 -0.74 5.48
CA ASP A 132 -11.07 -1.89 4.89
C ASP A 132 -10.11 -2.79 4.07
N ALA A 133 -8.82 -2.65 4.33
CA ALA A 133 -7.77 -3.49 3.76
C ALA A 133 -6.81 -3.98 4.85
N TYR A 134 -6.32 -5.20 4.71
CA TYR A 134 -5.31 -5.76 5.61
C TYR A 134 -4.25 -6.54 4.84
N VAL A 135 -3.04 -6.60 5.39
CA VAL A 135 -1.96 -7.46 4.91
C VAL A 135 -1.98 -8.78 5.66
N ASN A 136 -1.73 -9.87 4.95
CA ASN A 136 -1.67 -11.20 5.51
C ASN A 136 -0.47 -11.96 4.95
N VAL A 137 0.32 -12.60 5.82
CA VAL A 137 1.42 -13.50 5.44
C VAL A 137 1.01 -14.94 5.76
N HIS A 138 1.07 -15.79 4.74
CA HIS A 138 0.73 -17.20 4.83
C HIS A 138 1.99 -18.04 4.96
N SER A 139 2.00 -18.96 5.92
CA SER A 139 3.06 -19.95 6.07
C SER A 139 2.58 -21.36 5.76
N THR A 140 3.52 -22.31 5.59
CA THR A 140 3.17 -23.68 5.24
C THR A 140 2.36 -24.39 6.34
N GLN A 141 2.52 -23.96 7.60
CA GLN A 141 1.73 -24.43 8.74
C GLN A 141 0.37 -23.75 8.84
N PHE A 142 0.33 -22.44 8.57
CA PHE A 142 -0.89 -21.62 8.64
C PHE A 142 -1.26 -21.12 7.24
N ARG A 143 -1.83 -21.99 6.45
CA ARG A 143 -2.15 -21.73 5.04
C ARG A 143 -3.24 -20.66 4.84
N GLY A 144 -4.10 -20.46 5.83
CA GLY A 144 -5.10 -19.40 5.86
C GLY A 144 -4.57 -18.04 6.29
N GLY A 145 -3.31 -17.98 6.75
CA GLY A 145 -2.63 -16.80 7.29
C GLY A 145 -2.03 -17.11 8.65
N GLU A 146 -0.79 -16.67 8.89
CA GLU A 146 -0.12 -16.78 10.20
C GLU A 146 -0.08 -15.46 10.92
N ILE A 147 0.19 -14.38 10.21
CA ILE A 147 0.21 -13.02 10.75
C ILE A 147 -0.56 -12.08 9.83
N ARG A 148 -1.31 -11.16 10.44
CA ARG A 148 -2.17 -10.20 9.79
C ARG A 148 -2.02 -8.82 10.43
N GLY A 149 -2.12 -7.76 9.63
CA GLY A 149 -2.18 -6.38 10.10
C GLY A 149 -3.15 -5.53 9.28
N GLN A 150 -4.03 -4.80 9.96
CA GLN A 150 -4.88 -3.83 9.28
C GLN A 150 -4.05 -2.69 8.74
N VAL A 151 -4.33 -2.24 7.51
CA VAL A 151 -3.65 -1.10 6.89
C VAL A 151 -4.20 0.19 7.50
N THR A 152 -3.30 1.11 7.82
CA THR A 152 -3.63 2.44 8.36
C THR A 152 -2.85 3.51 7.61
N VAL A 153 -3.42 4.72 7.52
CA VAL A 153 -2.73 5.90 6.97
C VAL A 153 -1.71 6.39 7.99
N ASP A 154 -0.50 6.76 7.54
CA ASP A 154 0.56 7.39 8.34
C ASP A 154 0.26 8.88 8.63
#